data_0d1975e84571fc654bc4ad8dd005e977
#
_entry.id   0d1975e84571fc654bc4ad8dd005e977
#
_cell.length_a   1.000
_cell.length_b   1.000
_cell.length_c   1.000
_cell.angle_alpha   90.00
_cell.angle_beta   90.00
_cell.angle_gamma   90.00
#
_symmetry.space_group_name_H-M   'P 1'
#
loop_
_entity.id
_entity.type
_entity.pdbx_description
1 polymer ?
#
loop_
_entity_poly.entity_id
_entity_poly.type
_entity_poly.pdbx_seq_one_letter_code
_entity_poly.pdbx_strand_id
1 'polypeptide(L)'
;MASVRPFAVALLACAVAFLVAAAGAQPTDPGQLSDPILSNPDVIPVYMSPGAPPTYVSCYDKSNQTQPPVCSFLARECPRGCRDTCYAHCPSCKLVCLCELTGTECYDPRFVGGDGNKFLFHGRRDADFCLLSDNNLHINAHFIGKRNALGARDFTWVQALGIRFGGHRLYLGVRRTVSWDGAVDRLAITFDGAPVPLAAVAGASWSPSSAPALSIFRTGPANGVVVRLDGRFRIVANAVPVTEEDSRIHGYGLTPDDSLAHLNVAFKFYSISSDVHGVLGQTYRPDYVSAGVDAGAKIPVMGGAGRYQVSGIFATDCEVARFAGVDGLAGSLDIIEQPTDALCGSGKGGAGLVCKK
;
A
#
# COMPACT_ATOMS: atom_id res chain seq x y z
N MET A 1 -30.84 75.94 52.03
CA MET A 1 -31.05 74.47 52.02
C MET A 1 -31.32 74.05 50.57
N ALA A 2 -30.30 73.67 49.84
CA ALA A 2 -30.39 73.39 48.43
C ALA A 2 -30.31 71.86 48.25
N SER A 3 -31.37 71.30 47.65
CA SER A 3 -31.48 69.88 47.33
C SER A 3 -30.78 69.59 45.99
N VAL A 4 -29.78 68.77 46.01
CA VAL A 4 -29.07 68.29 44.79
C VAL A 4 -29.68 66.97 44.35
N ARG A 5 -30.24 66.96 43.17
CA ARG A 5 -30.68 65.69 42.47
C ARG A 5 -29.53 65.12 41.74
N PRO A 6 -29.30 63.82 41.79
CA PRO A 6 -28.31 63.13 40.90
C PRO A 6 -28.92 62.80 39.55
N PHE A 7 -28.19 63.15 38.49
CA PHE A 7 -28.43 62.74 37.14
C PHE A 7 -28.03 61.27 36.97
N ALA A 8 -28.96 60.42 36.50
CA ALA A 8 -28.70 59.09 36.09
C ALA A 8 -28.19 59.13 34.63
N VAL A 9 -26.94 58.76 34.46
CA VAL A 9 -26.34 58.51 33.10
C VAL A 9 -26.68 57.12 32.70
N ALA A 10 -27.55 56.98 31.70
CA ALA A 10 -27.84 55.72 31.07
C ALA A 10 -26.68 55.35 30.09
N LEU A 11 -25.86 54.37 30.44
CA LEU A 11 -24.86 53.76 29.55
C LEU A 11 -25.58 52.77 28.63
N LEU A 12 -25.75 53.18 27.38
CA LEU A 12 -26.19 52.28 26.30
C LEU A 12 -25.02 51.38 25.90
N ALA A 13 -24.99 50.15 26.40
CA ALA A 13 -24.05 49.15 25.98
C ALA A 13 -24.52 48.54 24.62
N CYS A 14 -23.92 48.95 23.51
CA CYS A 14 -24.06 48.27 22.24
C CYS A 14 -23.30 46.91 22.31
N ALA A 15 -24.02 45.85 22.57
CA ALA A 15 -23.50 44.49 22.39
C ALA A 15 -23.45 44.19 20.91
N VAL A 16 -22.29 44.35 20.30
CA VAL A 16 -22.01 43.81 18.95
C VAL A 16 -21.78 42.31 19.09
N ALA A 17 -22.81 41.53 18.81
CA ALA A 17 -22.69 40.09 18.70
C ALA A 17 -21.91 39.77 17.43
N PHE A 18 -20.63 39.43 17.56
CA PHE A 18 -19.88 38.75 16.51
C PHE A 18 -20.43 37.34 16.40
N LEU A 19 -21.31 37.11 15.45
CA LEU A 19 -21.60 35.78 14.94
C LEU A 19 -20.35 35.29 14.18
N VAL A 20 -19.45 34.64 14.91
CA VAL A 20 -18.45 33.78 14.28
C VAL A 20 -19.22 32.58 13.72
N ALA A 21 -19.54 32.62 12.44
CA ALA A 21 -19.94 31.44 11.70
C ALA A 21 -18.75 30.47 11.76
N ALA A 22 -18.79 29.53 12.71
CA ALA A 22 -17.98 28.35 12.64
C ALA A 22 -18.38 27.64 11.35
N ALA A 23 -17.62 27.87 10.31
CA ALA A 23 -17.65 26.98 9.14
C ALA A 23 -17.25 25.61 9.66
N GLY A 24 -18.23 24.81 10.03
CA GLY A 24 -18.05 23.41 10.32
C GLY A 24 -17.44 22.79 9.08
N ALA A 25 -16.15 22.48 9.15
CA ALA A 25 -15.56 21.57 8.19
C ALA A 25 -16.41 20.29 8.26
N GLN A 26 -17.23 20.07 7.24
CA GLN A 26 -17.89 18.79 7.07
C GLN A 26 -16.76 17.74 7.06
N PRO A 27 -16.91 16.63 7.78
CA PRO A 27 -15.99 15.51 7.62
C PRO A 27 -16.03 15.16 6.13
N THR A 28 -14.95 15.40 5.42
CA THR A 28 -14.78 14.90 4.07
C THR A 28 -14.93 13.40 4.16
N ASP A 29 -15.93 12.87 3.47
CA ASP A 29 -16.16 11.45 3.29
C ASP A 29 -14.81 10.80 2.97
N PRO A 30 -14.33 9.82 3.76
CA PRO A 30 -13.07 9.12 3.46
C PRO A 30 -13.10 8.43 2.08
N GLY A 31 -14.26 8.31 1.43
CA GLY A 31 -14.43 7.89 0.05
C GLY A 31 -14.12 8.95 -1.01
N GLN A 32 -13.98 10.23 -0.64
CA GLN A 32 -13.62 11.32 -1.54
C GLN A 32 -12.21 11.85 -1.27
N LEU A 33 -11.24 10.98 -1.13
CA LEU A 33 -9.88 11.35 -1.46
C LEU A 33 -9.84 11.56 -2.98
N SER A 34 -9.92 12.82 -3.38
CA SER A 34 -9.74 13.29 -4.75
C SER A 34 -8.28 13.11 -5.18
N ASP A 35 -7.78 11.89 -5.07
CA ASP A 35 -6.50 11.48 -5.62
C ASP A 35 -6.77 11.01 -7.05
N PRO A 36 -6.32 11.77 -8.09
CA PRO A 36 -6.44 11.33 -9.48
C PRO A 36 -5.77 9.98 -9.73
N ILE A 37 -5.02 9.48 -8.76
CA ILE A 37 -4.26 8.23 -8.81
C ILE A 37 -4.98 7.09 -8.06
N LEU A 38 -5.86 7.40 -7.09
CA LEU A 38 -6.86 6.45 -6.60
C LEU A 38 -7.95 6.24 -7.65
N SER A 39 -8.06 7.12 -8.61
CA SER A 39 -8.92 7.00 -9.76
C SER A 39 -8.30 6.13 -10.87
N ASN A 40 -7.79 4.93 -10.54
CA ASN A 40 -8.03 3.87 -11.48
C ASN A 40 -9.54 3.61 -11.40
N PRO A 41 -10.36 4.06 -12.37
CA PRO A 41 -11.81 3.93 -12.29
C PRO A 41 -12.26 2.47 -12.29
N ASP A 42 -11.30 1.54 -12.47
CA ASP A 42 -11.55 0.11 -12.48
C ASP A 42 -11.36 -0.52 -11.08
N VAL A 43 -10.74 0.22 -10.14
CA VAL A 43 -10.44 -0.31 -8.80
C VAL A 43 -10.72 0.74 -7.72
N ILE A 44 -11.78 0.55 -6.96
CA ILE A 44 -12.18 1.40 -5.84
C ILE A 44 -11.71 0.74 -4.55
N PRO A 45 -10.83 1.37 -3.75
CA PRO A 45 -10.42 0.81 -2.47
C PRO A 45 -11.60 0.78 -1.50
N VAL A 46 -11.79 -0.37 -0.85
CA VAL A 46 -12.81 -0.57 0.18
C VAL A 46 -12.08 -0.91 1.46
N TYR A 47 -11.94 0.07 2.33
CA TYR A 47 -11.31 -0.11 3.64
C TYR A 47 -12.36 -0.59 4.62
N MET A 48 -12.24 -1.81 5.10
CA MET A 48 -13.16 -2.41 6.06
C MET A 48 -12.43 -2.66 7.36
N SER A 49 -12.88 -2.02 8.43
CA SER A 49 -12.46 -2.34 9.79
C SER A 49 -13.46 -3.31 10.41
N PRO A 50 -13.05 -4.23 11.27
CA PRO A 50 -13.98 -5.07 12.01
C PRO A 50 -15.05 -4.23 12.72
N GLY A 51 -16.33 -4.52 12.46
CA GLY A 51 -17.47 -3.78 13.02
C GLY A 51 -17.80 -2.46 12.32
N ALA A 52 -17.11 -2.09 11.25
CA ALA A 52 -17.48 -0.93 10.44
C ALA A 52 -18.84 -1.14 9.73
N PRO A 53 -19.61 -0.07 9.51
CA PRO A 53 -20.84 -0.18 8.73
C PRO A 53 -20.53 -0.59 7.29
N PRO A 54 -21.45 -1.30 6.63
CA PRO A 54 -21.29 -1.67 5.23
C PRO A 54 -21.06 -0.42 4.35
N THR A 55 -20.15 -0.52 3.39
CA THR A 55 -19.82 0.56 2.46
C THR A 55 -20.55 0.35 1.13
N TYR A 56 -21.27 1.36 0.67
CA TYR A 56 -21.89 1.34 -0.63
C TYR A 56 -20.88 1.72 -1.71
N VAL A 57 -20.73 0.85 -2.71
CA VAL A 57 -19.74 1.03 -3.79
C VAL A 57 -20.50 1.13 -5.12
N SER A 58 -20.19 2.15 -5.91
CA SER A 58 -20.73 2.35 -7.26
C SER A 58 -19.59 2.50 -8.27
N CYS A 59 -19.63 1.69 -9.30
CA CYS A 59 -18.69 1.74 -10.42
C CYS A 59 -19.35 2.42 -11.62
N TYR A 60 -18.67 3.42 -12.18
CA TYR A 60 -19.17 4.21 -13.32
C TYR A 60 -18.35 3.91 -14.57
N ASP A 61 -18.95 4.10 -15.74
CA ASP A 61 -18.23 4.08 -17.01
C ASP A 61 -17.26 5.27 -17.09
N LYS A 62 -16.03 5.01 -17.54
CA LYS A 62 -14.98 6.03 -17.71
C LYS A 62 -15.38 7.16 -18.65
N SER A 63 -16.16 6.83 -19.67
CA SER A 63 -16.55 7.76 -20.74
C SER A 63 -17.74 8.65 -20.36
N ASN A 64 -18.53 8.27 -19.35
CA ASN A 64 -19.73 9.01 -18.98
C ASN A 64 -20.15 8.79 -17.51
N GLN A 65 -19.58 9.60 -16.62
CA GLN A 65 -19.90 9.56 -15.19
C GLN A 65 -21.30 10.07 -14.83
N THR A 66 -22.04 10.61 -15.80
CA THR A 66 -23.43 11.09 -15.59
C THR A 66 -24.47 10.00 -15.83
N GLN A 67 -24.08 8.86 -16.38
CA GLN A 67 -24.96 7.70 -16.55
C GLN A 67 -25.09 6.89 -15.26
N PRO A 68 -26.13 6.06 -15.14
CA PRO A 68 -26.24 5.18 -14.00
C PRO A 68 -25.00 4.29 -13.89
N PRO A 69 -24.57 3.94 -12.68
CA PRO A 69 -23.37 3.13 -12.48
C PRO A 69 -23.49 1.78 -13.20
N VAL A 70 -22.38 1.32 -13.77
CA VAL A 70 -22.29 0.00 -14.43
C VAL A 70 -22.62 -1.11 -13.42
N CYS A 71 -22.20 -0.92 -12.17
CA CYS A 71 -22.64 -1.74 -11.05
C CYS A 71 -22.62 -0.95 -9.75
N SER A 72 -23.49 -1.37 -8.83
CA SER A 72 -23.56 -0.85 -7.48
C SER A 72 -23.86 -1.99 -6.53
N PHE A 73 -23.15 -2.05 -5.40
CA PHE A 73 -23.35 -3.06 -4.39
C PHE A 73 -22.96 -2.58 -3.00
N LEU A 74 -23.51 -3.24 -1.99
CA LEU A 74 -23.17 -2.98 -0.60
C LEU A 74 -22.06 -3.93 -0.17
N ALA A 75 -20.84 -3.40 0.03
CA ALA A 75 -19.74 -4.16 0.57
C ALA A 75 -19.94 -4.32 2.08
N ARG A 76 -20.11 -5.55 2.55
CA ARG A 76 -20.28 -5.89 3.97
C ARG A 76 -19.02 -6.44 4.58
N GLU A 77 -18.30 -7.26 3.83
CA GLU A 77 -17.08 -7.93 4.25
C GLU A 77 -16.17 -8.11 3.04
N CYS A 78 -14.87 -8.03 3.27
CA CYS A 78 -13.91 -8.47 2.28
C CYS A 78 -13.99 -10.00 2.09
N PRO A 79 -13.67 -10.52 0.90
CA PRO A 79 -13.63 -11.97 0.66
C PRO A 79 -12.75 -12.70 1.68
N ARG A 80 -13.08 -13.97 1.96
CA ARG A 80 -12.26 -14.82 2.85
C ARG A 80 -10.83 -14.85 2.33
N GLY A 81 -9.88 -14.62 3.23
CA GLY A 81 -8.45 -14.55 2.88
C GLY A 81 -7.89 -13.14 2.67
N CYS A 82 -8.74 -12.10 2.57
CA CYS A 82 -8.31 -10.70 2.60
C CYS A 82 -9.02 -9.95 3.73
N ARG A 83 -8.52 -10.12 4.95
CA ARG A 83 -9.25 -9.77 6.17
C ARG A 83 -9.50 -8.28 6.33
N ASP A 84 -8.58 -7.42 5.87
CA ASP A 84 -8.58 -6.01 6.26
C ASP A 84 -8.64 -5.04 5.09
N THR A 85 -8.30 -5.45 3.87
CA THR A 85 -8.28 -4.56 2.72
C THR A 85 -8.66 -5.29 1.45
N CYS A 86 -9.74 -4.84 0.82
CA CYS A 86 -10.14 -5.31 -0.49
C CYS A 86 -10.49 -4.13 -1.39
N TYR A 87 -10.64 -4.41 -2.66
CA TYR A 87 -10.97 -3.44 -3.69
C TYR A 87 -12.22 -3.87 -4.43
N ALA A 88 -13.07 -2.93 -4.77
CA ALA A 88 -14.09 -3.15 -5.77
C ALA A 88 -13.44 -3.06 -7.15
N HIS A 89 -13.37 -4.18 -7.84
CA HIS A 89 -12.91 -4.24 -9.23
C HIS A 89 -14.12 -3.98 -10.14
N CYS A 90 -14.21 -2.77 -10.66
CA CYS A 90 -15.37 -2.29 -11.39
C CYS A 90 -15.69 -3.10 -12.66
N PRO A 91 -14.72 -3.51 -13.50
CA PRO A 91 -15.02 -4.32 -14.68
C PRO A 91 -15.69 -5.66 -14.37
N SER A 92 -15.39 -6.27 -13.21
CA SER A 92 -15.99 -7.54 -12.80
C SER A 92 -17.12 -7.37 -11.78
N CYS A 93 -17.35 -6.15 -11.26
CA CYS A 93 -18.31 -5.86 -10.19
C CYS A 93 -18.13 -6.76 -8.95
N LYS A 94 -16.89 -7.04 -8.58
CA LYS A 94 -16.54 -7.93 -7.48
C LYS A 94 -15.56 -7.26 -6.53
N LEU A 95 -15.63 -7.65 -5.25
CA LEU A 95 -14.55 -7.38 -4.31
C LEU A 95 -13.39 -8.34 -4.57
N VAL A 96 -12.19 -7.80 -4.67
CA VAL A 96 -10.93 -8.54 -4.83
C VAL A 96 -9.98 -8.22 -3.70
N CYS A 97 -9.22 -9.20 -3.25
CA CYS A 97 -8.22 -8.99 -2.22
C CYS A 97 -7.07 -8.11 -2.73
N LEU A 98 -6.52 -7.24 -1.86
CA LEU A 98 -5.27 -6.54 -2.13
C LEU A 98 -4.21 -7.49 -2.69
N CYS A 99 -4.03 -8.62 -2.02
CA CYS A 99 -2.99 -9.62 -2.32
C CYS A 99 -3.21 -10.41 -3.62
N GLU A 100 -4.25 -10.13 -4.38
CA GLU A 100 -4.52 -10.72 -5.69
C GLU A 100 -4.27 -9.73 -6.85
N LEU A 101 -3.98 -8.47 -6.53
CA LEU A 101 -3.69 -7.43 -7.50
C LEU A 101 -2.24 -7.53 -7.99
N THR A 102 -2.01 -7.08 -9.21
CA THR A 102 -0.67 -6.93 -9.78
C THR A 102 0.21 -6.01 -8.90
N GLY A 103 1.46 -6.38 -8.72
CA GLY A 103 2.40 -5.60 -7.92
C GLY A 103 2.25 -5.80 -6.43
N THR A 104 1.73 -6.92 -5.95
CA THR A 104 1.54 -7.14 -4.52
C THR A 104 2.53 -8.13 -3.93
N GLU A 105 2.75 -7.97 -2.62
CA GLU A 105 3.48 -8.90 -1.76
C GLU A 105 2.68 -9.12 -0.49
N CYS A 106 2.42 -10.37 -0.17
CA CYS A 106 1.65 -10.80 0.99
C CYS A 106 2.05 -12.22 1.43
N TYR A 107 1.71 -12.56 2.67
CA TYR A 107 1.85 -13.90 3.25
C TYR A 107 3.31 -14.34 3.45
N ASP A 108 3.65 -15.60 3.20
CA ASP A 108 4.98 -16.27 3.35
C ASP A 108 5.74 -16.28 2.00
N PRO A 109 6.54 -15.27 1.59
CA PRO A 109 6.00 -14.11 0.88
C PRO A 109 5.59 -14.52 -0.53
N ARG A 110 4.38 -14.23 -0.88
CA ARG A 110 3.80 -14.44 -2.21
C ARG A 110 3.69 -13.12 -2.94
N PHE A 111 4.28 -13.05 -4.09
CA PHE A 111 4.21 -11.92 -5.00
C PHE A 111 3.23 -12.15 -6.14
N VAL A 112 2.61 -11.07 -6.61
CA VAL A 112 1.98 -11.01 -7.93
C VAL A 112 2.80 -10.02 -8.75
N GLY A 113 3.45 -10.51 -9.79
CA GLY A 113 4.34 -9.71 -10.62
C GLY A 113 3.65 -8.62 -11.43
N GLY A 114 4.43 -7.75 -12.06
CA GLY A 114 3.95 -6.76 -13.05
C GLY A 114 3.29 -7.42 -14.26
N ASP A 115 3.66 -8.65 -14.56
CA ASP A 115 3.07 -9.52 -15.59
C ASP A 115 1.78 -10.23 -15.15
N GLY A 116 1.32 -10.00 -13.89
CA GLY A 116 0.14 -10.62 -13.31
C GLY A 116 0.34 -12.06 -12.81
N ASN A 117 1.53 -12.64 -12.95
CA ASN A 117 1.80 -14.00 -12.50
C ASN A 117 2.22 -14.06 -11.04
N LYS A 118 1.78 -15.13 -10.35
CA LYS A 118 2.14 -15.36 -8.94
C LYS A 118 3.45 -16.10 -8.83
N PHE A 119 4.29 -15.69 -7.88
CA PHE A 119 5.51 -16.39 -7.54
C PHE A 119 5.83 -16.25 -6.04
N LEU A 120 6.67 -17.12 -5.51
CA LEU A 120 7.19 -17.06 -4.15
C LEU A 120 8.64 -16.57 -4.18
N PHE A 121 8.99 -15.70 -3.26
CA PHE A 121 10.38 -15.32 -2.98
C PHE A 121 10.59 -15.31 -1.49
N HIS A 122 11.25 -16.31 -0.98
CA HIS A 122 11.36 -16.49 0.48
C HIS A 122 12.45 -15.64 1.13
N GLY A 123 13.43 -15.20 0.36
CA GLY A 123 14.56 -14.48 0.91
C GLY A 123 15.26 -15.27 2.03
N ARG A 124 15.59 -14.58 3.11
CA ARG A 124 16.18 -15.15 4.32
C ARG A 124 15.76 -14.31 5.53
N ARG A 125 15.50 -14.96 6.65
CA ARG A 125 15.20 -14.30 7.91
C ARG A 125 16.31 -13.32 8.31
N ASP A 126 15.90 -12.17 8.85
CA ASP A 126 16.76 -11.08 9.33
C ASP A 126 17.75 -10.59 8.26
N ALA A 127 17.29 -10.48 7.01
CA ALA A 127 18.07 -10.00 5.88
C ALA A 127 17.23 -9.08 4.96
N ASP A 128 17.95 -8.26 4.20
CA ASP A 128 17.37 -7.26 3.31
C ASP A 128 17.56 -7.68 1.85
N PHE A 129 16.53 -7.43 1.03
CA PHE A 129 16.52 -7.80 -0.38
C PHE A 129 15.95 -6.71 -1.26
N CYS A 130 16.57 -6.48 -2.41
CA CYS A 130 16.15 -5.55 -3.44
C CYS A 130 14.87 -6.04 -4.13
N LEU A 131 13.75 -5.38 -3.85
CA LEU A 131 12.47 -5.64 -4.53
C LEU A 131 12.41 -4.95 -5.87
N LEU A 132 12.89 -3.72 -5.96
CA LEU A 132 12.94 -2.95 -7.19
C LEU A 132 14.18 -2.05 -7.19
N SER A 133 14.88 -2.01 -8.31
CA SER A 133 15.96 -1.07 -8.58
C SER A 133 15.83 -0.51 -9.98
N ASP A 134 15.73 0.80 -10.07
CA ASP A 134 15.68 1.59 -11.29
C ASP A 134 16.55 2.82 -11.10
N ASN A 135 16.81 3.59 -12.14
CA ASN A 135 17.74 4.73 -12.13
C ASN A 135 17.50 5.70 -10.97
N ASN A 136 16.24 5.98 -10.66
CA ASN A 136 15.85 6.98 -9.66
C ASN A 136 14.88 6.45 -8.61
N LEU A 137 14.72 5.13 -8.52
CA LEU A 137 13.89 4.47 -7.50
C LEU A 137 14.54 3.16 -7.09
N HIS A 138 14.76 2.99 -5.79
CA HIS A 138 15.25 1.73 -5.24
C HIS A 138 14.44 1.36 -4.01
N ILE A 139 13.91 0.15 -3.99
CA ILE A 139 13.08 -0.36 -2.92
C ILE A 139 13.67 -1.68 -2.41
N ASN A 140 14.07 -1.69 -1.15
CA ASN A 140 14.44 -2.91 -0.44
C ASN A 140 13.35 -3.32 0.53
N ALA A 141 13.29 -4.60 0.85
CA ALA A 141 12.47 -5.14 1.90
C ALA A 141 13.32 -5.86 2.95
N HIS A 142 13.02 -5.61 4.23
CA HIS A 142 13.54 -6.36 5.36
C HIS A 142 12.63 -7.54 5.66
N PHE A 143 13.22 -8.74 5.71
CA PHE A 143 12.49 -9.97 5.96
C PHE A 143 12.71 -10.41 7.41
N ILE A 144 11.62 -10.58 8.15
CA ILE A 144 11.61 -11.31 9.42
C ILE A 144 11.21 -12.76 9.18
N GLY A 145 11.36 -13.60 10.18
CA GLY A 145 10.94 -15.00 10.00
C GLY A 145 10.98 -15.83 11.25
N LYS A 146 10.50 -17.07 11.08
CA LYS A 146 10.55 -18.12 12.09
C LYS A 146 11.30 -19.33 11.55
N ARG A 147 12.13 -19.93 12.41
CA ARG A 147 12.86 -21.14 12.06
C ARG A 147 11.88 -22.28 11.78
N ASN A 148 12.02 -22.89 10.60
CA ASN A 148 11.32 -24.10 10.25
C ASN A 148 12.16 -25.32 10.66
N ALA A 149 11.82 -25.93 11.78
CA ALA A 149 12.57 -27.07 12.32
C ALA A 149 12.50 -28.33 11.42
N LEU A 150 11.47 -28.43 10.59
CA LEU A 150 11.19 -29.59 9.74
C LEU A 150 11.54 -29.34 8.26
N GLY A 151 11.88 -28.12 7.89
CA GLY A 151 12.08 -27.72 6.50
C GLY A 151 13.49 -27.22 6.20
N ALA A 152 13.80 -27.18 4.91
CA ALA A 152 15.10 -26.68 4.41
C ALA A 152 15.19 -25.14 4.45
N ARG A 153 14.08 -24.43 4.59
CA ARG A 153 14.02 -22.96 4.67
C ARG A 153 13.24 -22.48 5.88
N ASP A 154 13.54 -21.28 6.34
CA ASP A 154 12.73 -20.59 7.33
C ASP A 154 11.44 -20.05 6.69
N PHE A 155 10.39 -19.87 7.50
CA PHE A 155 9.22 -19.08 7.14
C PHE A 155 9.59 -17.60 7.25
N THR A 156 9.18 -16.78 6.30
CA THR A 156 9.58 -15.38 6.22
C THR A 156 8.43 -14.46 5.84
N TRP A 157 8.51 -13.20 6.26
CA TRP A 157 7.52 -12.15 5.95
C TRP A 157 8.22 -10.81 5.80
N VAL A 158 7.69 -9.92 4.96
CA VAL A 158 8.22 -8.56 4.82
C VAL A 158 7.79 -7.71 6.02
N GLN A 159 8.75 -7.26 6.83
CA GLN A 159 8.48 -6.40 7.98
C GLN A 159 8.60 -4.92 7.64
N ALA A 160 9.50 -4.57 6.75
CA ALA A 160 9.78 -3.17 6.43
C ALA A 160 10.21 -2.98 4.98
N LEU A 161 10.01 -1.77 4.49
CA LEU A 161 10.52 -1.26 3.23
C LEU A 161 11.48 -0.12 3.47
N GLY A 162 12.62 -0.12 2.76
CA GLY A 162 13.49 1.03 2.59
C GLY A 162 13.38 1.52 1.16
N ILE A 163 12.94 2.75 0.99
CA ILE A 163 12.68 3.34 -0.32
C ILE A 163 13.65 4.50 -0.52
N ARG A 164 14.39 4.47 -1.62
CA ARG A 164 15.27 5.56 -2.05
C ARG A 164 14.76 6.15 -3.37
N PHE A 165 14.66 7.46 -3.41
CA PHE A 165 14.32 8.21 -4.61
C PHE A 165 15.03 9.57 -4.57
N GLY A 166 15.70 9.94 -5.66
CA GLY A 166 16.62 11.08 -5.62
C GLY A 166 17.61 10.95 -4.47
N GLY A 167 17.80 12.03 -3.72
CA GLY A 167 18.60 12.05 -2.49
C GLY A 167 17.91 11.55 -1.23
N HIS A 168 16.61 11.20 -1.30
CA HIS A 168 15.77 10.91 -0.14
C HIS A 168 15.73 9.45 0.26
N ARG A 169 15.44 9.21 1.56
CA ARG A 169 15.26 7.89 2.17
C ARG A 169 13.97 7.84 2.97
N LEU A 170 13.08 6.95 2.60
CA LEU A 170 11.84 6.70 3.33
C LEU A 170 11.85 5.27 3.88
N TYR A 171 11.68 5.12 5.18
CA TYR A 171 11.44 3.85 5.86
C TYR A 171 9.95 3.70 6.16
N LEU A 172 9.42 2.54 5.88
CA LEU A 172 8.07 2.13 6.24
C LEU A 172 8.13 0.72 6.80
N GLY A 173 7.79 0.53 8.06
CA GLY A 173 7.87 -0.79 8.69
C GLY A 173 6.87 -0.99 9.81
N VAL A 174 6.84 -2.21 10.33
CA VAL A 174 6.02 -2.62 11.46
C VAL A 174 6.88 -2.81 12.70
N ARG A 175 6.48 -2.21 13.82
CA ARG A 175 7.13 -2.43 15.11
C ARG A 175 6.88 -3.86 15.58
N ARG A 176 7.92 -4.51 16.06
CA ARG A 176 7.80 -5.84 16.66
C ARG A 176 6.85 -5.80 17.86
N THR A 177 6.03 -6.82 18.00
CA THR A 177 5.14 -7.00 19.14
C THR A 177 4.96 -8.49 19.41
N VAL A 178 4.89 -8.86 20.66
CA VAL A 178 4.60 -10.25 21.09
C VAL A 178 3.11 -10.56 21.06
N SER A 179 2.27 -9.53 21.18
CA SER A 179 0.82 -9.64 21.09
C SER A 179 0.26 -8.65 20.08
N TRP A 180 -0.71 -9.09 19.31
CA TRP A 180 -1.38 -8.25 18.33
C TRP A 180 -2.68 -7.67 18.87
N ASP A 181 -2.78 -6.35 18.74
CA ASP A 181 -4.02 -5.61 18.91
C ASP A 181 -4.19 -4.70 17.70
N GLY A 182 -5.21 -4.95 16.88
CA GLY A 182 -5.48 -4.20 15.67
C GLY A 182 -5.84 -2.73 15.89
N ALA A 183 -6.26 -2.35 17.09
CA ALA A 183 -6.54 -0.96 17.47
C ALA A 183 -5.25 -0.18 17.78
N VAL A 184 -4.14 -0.87 18.03
CA VAL A 184 -2.84 -0.24 18.32
C VAL A 184 -2.05 -0.07 17.04
N ASP A 185 -1.70 1.17 16.72
CA ASP A 185 -0.88 1.47 15.55
C ASP A 185 0.55 0.95 15.71
N ARG A 186 0.93 0.03 14.84
CA ARG A 186 2.26 -0.61 14.82
C ARG A 186 3.17 -0.08 13.71
N LEU A 187 2.68 0.84 12.87
CA LEU A 187 3.51 1.41 11.82
C LEU A 187 4.64 2.28 12.39
N ALA A 188 5.79 2.19 11.77
CA ALA A 188 6.94 3.05 12.01
C ALA A 188 7.35 3.64 10.65
N ILE A 189 7.34 4.98 10.56
CA ILE A 189 7.65 5.69 9.31
C ILE A 189 8.69 6.74 9.62
N THR A 190 9.79 6.75 8.86
CA THR A 190 10.80 7.83 8.94
C THR A 190 11.12 8.34 7.54
N PHE A 191 11.34 9.63 7.44
CA PHE A 191 11.79 10.29 6.21
C PHE A 191 13.10 11.01 6.49
N ASP A 192 14.12 10.71 5.71
CA ASP A 192 15.51 11.22 5.87
C ASP A 192 16.05 11.08 7.31
N GLY A 193 15.68 9.98 7.96
CA GLY A 193 16.09 9.65 9.33
C GLY A 193 15.21 10.26 10.43
N ALA A 194 14.31 11.18 10.11
CA ALA A 194 13.39 11.78 11.08
C ALA A 194 12.04 11.04 11.11
N PRO A 195 11.43 10.82 12.29
CA PRO A 195 10.08 10.26 12.38
C PRO A 195 9.05 11.14 11.65
N VAL A 196 8.16 10.50 10.88
CA VAL A 196 7.05 11.19 10.21
C VAL A 196 5.94 11.47 11.22
N PRO A 197 5.54 12.74 11.44
CA PRO A 197 4.51 13.10 12.38
C PRO A 197 3.11 12.90 11.79
N LEU A 198 2.74 11.64 11.53
CA LEU A 198 1.45 11.28 10.96
C LEU A 198 0.48 10.86 12.07
N ALA A 199 -0.56 11.67 12.29
CA ALA A 199 -1.55 11.40 13.34
C ALA A 199 -2.24 10.05 13.13
N ALA A 200 -2.56 9.34 14.22
CA ALA A 200 -3.28 8.07 14.20
C ALA A 200 -4.80 8.29 14.02
N VAL A 201 -5.17 8.92 12.92
CA VAL A 201 -6.56 9.25 12.55
C VAL A 201 -6.74 8.94 11.07
N ALA A 202 -7.87 8.33 10.71
CA ALA A 202 -8.21 8.07 9.31
C ALA A 202 -8.18 9.36 8.47
N GLY A 203 -7.56 9.32 7.30
CA GLY A 203 -7.41 10.47 6.41
C GLY A 203 -6.31 11.47 6.82
N ALA A 204 -5.62 11.26 7.95
CA ALA A 204 -4.46 12.08 8.28
C ALA A 204 -3.41 11.98 7.16
N SER A 205 -2.81 13.11 6.79
CA SER A 205 -1.82 13.19 5.73
C SER A 205 -0.58 13.94 6.16
N TRP A 206 0.53 13.65 5.50
CA TRP A 206 1.79 14.33 5.70
C TRP A 206 2.57 14.41 4.39
N SER A 207 3.23 15.54 4.15
CA SER A 207 4.14 15.77 3.02
C SER A 207 5.31 16.62 3.46
N PRO A 208 6.56 16.26 3.12
CA PRO A 208 7.72 17.05 3.49
C PRO A 208 7.94 18.23 2.54
N SER A 209 8.38 19.37 3.04
CA SER A 209 8.72 20.52 2.21
C SER A 209 9.92 20.27 1.28
N SER A 210 10.86 19.40 1.69
CA SER A 210 12.03 19.03 0.89
C SER A 210 11.71 18.11 -0.29
N ALA A 211 10.55 17.44 -0.27
CA ALA A 211 10.06 16.58 -1.35
C ALA A 211 8.53 16.72 -1.47
N PRO A 212 8.01 17.84 -1.98
CA PRO A 212 6.56 18.12 -1.98
C PRO A 212 5.73 17.15 -2.84
N ALA A 213 6.38 16.43 -3.76
CA ALA A 213 5.74 15.36 -4.53
C ALA A 213 5.47 14.09 -3.71
N LEU A 214 6.10 13.95 -2.53
CA LEU A 214 5.84 12.84 -1.60
C LEU A 214 4.65 13.17 -0.72
N SER A 215 3.73 12.23 -0.60
CA SER A 215 2.63 12.30 0.36
C SER A 215 2.38 10.95 1.01
N ILE A 216 1.99 10.96 2.28
CA ILE A 216 1.67 9.77 3.07
C ILE A 216 0.29 9.99 3.71
N PHE A 217 -0.62 9.04 3.53
CA PHE A 217 -2.00 9.11 4.01
C PHE A 217 -2.33 7.92 4.89
N ARG A 218 -3.08 8.14 5.96
CA ARG A 218 -3.69 7.07 6.76
C ARG A 218 -4.96 6.56 6.09
N THR A 219 -5.05 5.23 5.92
CA THR A 219 -6.26 4.57 5.43
C THR A 219 -7.27 4.28 6.54
N GLY A 220 -6.79 4.26 7.78
CA GLY A 220 -7.55 4.05 9.00
C GLY A 220 -6.85 4.68 10.20
N PRO A 221 -7.39 4.55 11.41
CA PRO A 221 -6.77 5.10 12.62
C PRO A 221 -5.46 4.37 12.98
N ALA A 222 -5.28 3.12 12.53
CA ALA A 222 -4.12 2.30 12.83
C ALA A 222 -3.75 1.40 11.63
N ASN A 223 -2.50 1.01 11.57
CA ASN A 223 -1.95 -0.09 10.79
C ASN A 223 -2.09 -0.01 9.25
N GLY A 224 -2.62 1.07 8.69
CA GLY A 224 -2.79 1.22 7.24
C GLY A 224 -2.33 2.58 6.75
N VAL A 225 -1.54 2.60 5.65
CA VAL A 225 -1.07 3.83 4.99
C VAL A 225 -0.99 3.67 3.47
N VAL A 226 -1.11 4.80 2.79
CA VAL A 226 -0.74 4.94 1.40
C VAL A 226 0.44 5.91 1.33
N VAL A 227 1.51 5.50 0.67
CA VAL A 227 2.65 6.34 0.30
C VAL A 227 2.56 6.61 -1.19
N ARG A 228 2.66 7.87 -1.57
CA ARG A 228 2.60 8.28 -2.97
C ARG A 228 3.76 9.25 -3.27
N LEU A 229 4.46 8.98 -4.36
CA LEU A 229 5.37 9.92 -5.01
C LEU A 229 4.81 10.23 -6.39
N ASP A 230 4.42 11.49 -6.62
CA ASP A 230 3.71 11.93 -7.83
C ASP A 230 4.45 11.52 -9.10
N GLY A 231 3.71 10.92 -10.04
CA GLY A 231 4.23 10.44 -11.30
C GLY A 231 5.24 9.29 -11.22
N ARG A 232 5.52 8.75 -10.03
CA ARG A 232 6.52 7.68 -9.85
C ARG A 232 5.91 6.40 -9.32
N PHE A 233 5.36 6.42 -8.11
CA PHE A 233 4.77 5.24 -7.51
C PHE A 233 3.67 5.56 -6.50
N ARG A 234 2.89 4.54 -6.22
CA ARG A 234 1.99 4.45 -5.07
C ARG A 234 2.22 3.11 -4.38
N ILE A 235 2.30 3.14 -3.06
CA ILE A 235 2.42 1.96 -2.21
C ILE A 235 1.29 1.99 -1.20
N VAL A 236 0.48 0.94 -1.16
CA VAL A 236 -0.47 0.68 -0.06
C VAL A 236 0.18 -0.33 0.86
N ALA A 237 0.22 -0.05 2.15
CA ALA A 237 0.82 -0.94 3.13
C ALA A 237 -0.08 -1.08 4.34
N ASN A 238 -0.33 -2.33 4.72
CA ASN A 238 -1.09 -2.70 5.90
C ASN A 238 -0.24 -3.56 6.82
N ALA A 239 -0.12 -3.14 8.08
CA ALA A 239 0.50 -3.97 9.12
C ALA A 239 -0.50 -5.03 9.58
N VAL A 240 -0.09 -6.28 9.53
CA VAL A 240 -0.91 -7.44 9.89
C VAL A 240 -0.10 -8.45 10.70
N PRO A 241 -0.72 -9.25 11.58
CA PRO A 241 -0.04 -10.36 12.25
C PRO A 241 -0.10 -11.62 11.38
N VAL A 242 0.79 -12.57 11.64
CA VAL A 242 0.52 -13.96 11.28
C VAL A 242 -0.47 -14.51 12.29
N THR A 243 -1.61 -15.00 11.84
CA THR A 243 -2.66 -15.48 12.74
C THR A 243 -2.41 -16.90 13.21
N GLU A 244 -3.04 -17.30 14.31
CA GLU A 244 -3.03 -18.69 14.76
C GLU A 244 -3.59 -19.65 13.71
N GLU A 245 -4.62 -19.20 12.98
CA GLU A 245 -5.19 -19.98 11.89
C GLU A 245 -4.19 -20.17 10.73
N ASP A 246 -3.47 -19.12 10.33
CA ASP A 246 -2.41 -19.22 9.32
C ASP A 246 -1.32 -20.18 9.80
N SER A 247 -0.94 -20.07 11.07
CA SER A 247 0.04 -20.97 11.68
C SER A 247 -0.41 -22.44 11.65
N ARG A 248 -1.69 -22.68 11.93
CA ARG A 248 -2.27 -24.04 11.91
C ARG A 248 -2.34 -24.60 10.50
N ILE A 249 -2.76 -23.76 9.52
CA ILE A 249 -2.93 -24.19 8.11
C ILE A 249 -1.57 -24.49 7.48
N HIS A 250 -0.58 -23.63 7.73
CA HIS A 250 0.73 -23.69 7.05
C HIS A 250 1.83 -24.33 7.90
N GLY A 251 1.52 -24.74 9.12
CA GLY A 251 2.48 -25.41 10.00
C GLY A 251 3.62 -24.52 10.47
N TYR A 252 3.39 -23.21 10.66
CA TYR A 252 4.42 -22.27 11.10
C TYR A 252 4.91 -22.53 12.53
N GLY A 253 4.11 -23.20 13.37
CA GLY A 253 4.45 -23.51 14.75
C GLY A 253 4.60 -22.26 15.61
N LEU A 254 3.73 -21.25 15.41
CA LEU A 254 3.72 -20.04 16.22
C LEU A 254 3.32 -20.35 17.65
N THR A 255 3.95 -19.62 18.56
CA THR A 255 3.59 -19.58 19.98
C THR A 255 2.83 -18.28 20.28
N PRO A 256 2.15 -18.16 21.43
CA PRO A 256 1.49 -16.91 21.83
C PRO A 256 2.42 -15.69 21.87
N ASP A 257 3.74 -15.92 21.99
CA ASP A 257 4.76 -14.87 22.01
C ASP A 257 5.26 -14.46 20.62
N ASP A 258 4.75 -15.10 19.57
CA ASP A 258 5.13 -14.81 18.16
C ASP A 258 3.96 -14.14 17.43
N SER A 259 3.86 -12.83 17.41
CA SER A 259 2.86 -12.17 16.55
C SER A 259 3.31 -12.07 15.10
N LEU A 260 4.63 -12.10 14.85
CA LEU A 260 5.25 -11.90 13.53
C LEU A 260 4.56 -10.84 12.69
N ALA A 261 4.35 -9.66 13.30
CA ALA A 261 3.72 -8.53 12.64
C ALA A 261 4.55 -8.10 11.42
N HIS A 262 3.90 -8.02 10.27
CA HIS A 262 4.52 -7.80 8.96
C HIS A 262 3.65 -6.88 8.09
N LEU A 263 4.11 -6.55 6.90
CA LEU A 263 3.38 -5.76 5.92
C LEU A 263 2.74 -6.66 4.87
N ASN A 264 1.49 -6.39 4.52
CA ASN A 264 0.93 -6.70 3.21
C ASN A 264 1.05 -5.43 2.36
N VAL A 265 1.64 -5.54 1.18
CA VAL A 265 2.00 -4.38 0.36
C VAL A 265 1.47 -4.51 -1.07
N ALA A 266 0.95 -3.41 -1.61
CA ALA A 266 0.66 -3.30 -3.03
C ALA A 266 1.43 -2.11 -3.62
N PHE A 267 2.18 -2.38 -4.68
CA PHE A 267 2.95 -1.40 -5.42
C PHE A 267 2.25 -1.10 -6.75
N LYS A 268 2.15 0.18 -7.08
CA LYS A 268 1.84 0.65 -8.43
C LYS A 268 2.92 1.61 -8.86
N PHE A 269 3.55 1.30 -10.00
CA PHE A 269 4.58 2.15 -10.59
C PHE A 269 3.99 2.84 -11.81
N TYR A 270 4.25 4.15 -11.93
CA TYR A 270 3.75 4.98 -13.03
C TYR A 270 4.85 5.31 -14.03
N SER A 271 6.09 5.27 -13.58
CA SER A 271 7.27 5.58 -14.40
C SER A 271 8.44 4.76 -13.91
N ILE A 272 8.71 3.68 -14.61
CA ILE A 272 9.88 2.81 -14.44
C ILE A 272 10.49 2.53 -15.81
N SER A 273 11.81 2.33 -15.87
CA SER A 273 12.51 2.07 -17.11
C SER A 273 12.35 0.63 -17.58
N SER A 274 12.65 0.36 -18.85
CA SER A 274 12.72 -1.00 -19.40
C SER A 274 13.86 -1.84 -18.82
N ASP A 275 14.83 -1.21 -18.14
CA ASP A 275 15.97 -1.88 -17.48
C ASP A 275 15.75 -2.10 -15.97
N VAL A 276 14.55 -1.79 -15.44
CA VAL A 276 14.20 -2.02 -14.04
C VAL A 276 14.50 -3.46 -13.64
N HIS A 277 15.06 -3.65 -12.43
CA HIS A 277 15.40 -4.97 -11.90
C HIS A 277 15.00 -5.12 -10.42
N GLY A 278 15.32 -6.24 -9.81
CA GLY A 278 14.93 -6.61 -8.45
C GLY A 278 13.93 -7.77 -8.44
N VAL A 279 13.58 -8.27 -7.24
CA VAL A 279 12.65 -9.41 -7.10
C VAL A 279 11.32 -9.13 -7.81
N LEU A 280 10.70 -8.00 -7.52
CA LEU A 280 9.44 -7.58 -8.14
C LEU A 280 9.69 -6.80 -9.43
N GLY A 281 10.70 -5.89 -9.44
CA GLY A 281 10.94 -4.96 -10.53
C GLY A 281 11.12 -5.63 -11.90
N GLN A 282 11.87 -6.72 -11.98
CA GLN A 282 12.10 -7.43 -13.24
C GLN A 282 10.82 -7.94 -13.91
N THR A 283 9.76 -8.19 -13.15
CA THR A 283 8.49 -8.69 -13.68
C THR A 283 7.70 -7.65 -14.49
N TYR A 284 8.14 -6.38 -14.46
CA TYR A 284 7.58 -5.31 -15.27
C TYR A 284 8.30 -5.11 -16.60
N ARG A 285 9.42 -5.79 -16.81
CA ARG A 285 10.18 -5.65 -18.04
C ARG A 285 9.45 -6.29 -19.23
N PRO A 286 9.53 -5.69 -20.43
CA PRO A 286 8.89 -6.25 -21.63
C PRO A 286 9.45 -7.60 -22.04
N ASP A 287 10.74 -7.85 -21.74
CA ASP A 287 11.47 -9.07 -22.06
C ASP A 287 11.44 -10.12 -20.94
N TYR A 288 10.71 -9.85 -19.84
CA TYR A 288 10.60 -10.80 -18.74
C TYR A 288 9.77 -12.01 -19.14
N VAL A 289 10.36 -13.18 -18.97
CA VAL A 289 9.68 -14.45 -19.20
C VAL A 289 9.38 -15.08 -17.84
N SER A 290 8.12 -15.07 -17.47
CA SER A 290 7.66 -15.76 -16.27
C SER A 290 7.76 -17.27 -16.46
N ALA A 291 8.18 -17.99 -15.41
CA ALA A 291 8.00 -19.43 -15.38
C ALA A 291 6.50 -19.72 -15.51
N GLY A 292 6.08 -20.30 -16.64
CA GLY A 292 4.67 -20.57 -16.92
C GLY A 292 4.04 -21.37 -15.79
N VAL A 293 2.89 -20.92 -15.32
CA VAL A 293 2.11 -21.65 -14.32
C VAL A 293 1.02 -22.40 -15.08
N ASP A 294 1.21 -23.71 -15.29
CA ASP A 294 0.14 -24.57 -15.75
C ASP A 294 -0.99 -24.59 -14.71
N ALA A 295 -2.23 -24.58 -15.19
CA ALA A 295 -3.40 -24.63 -14.31
C ALA A 295 -3.31 -25.87 -13.40
N GLY A 296 -3.18 -25.64 -12.09
CA GLY A 296 -2.99 -26.69 -11.07
C GLY A 296 -1.55 -26.94 -10.63
N ALA A 297 -0.56 -26.29 -11.25
CA ALA A 297 0.83 -26.36 -10.80
C ALA A 297 1.04 -25.57 -9.48
N LYS A 298 2.07 -25.96 -8.74
CA LYS A 298 2.50 -25.18 -7.55
C LYS A 298 3.02 -23.82 -8.02
N ILE A 299 2.73 -22.78 -7.22
CA ILE A 299 3.28 -21.44 -7.44
C ILE A 299 4.80 -21.53 -7.53
N PRO A 300 5.43 -21.02 -8.61
CA PRO A 300 6.88 -21.13 -8.79
C PRO A 300 7.63 -20.34 -7.73
N VAL A 301 8.82 -20.84 -7.35
CA VAL A 301 9.72 -20.13 -6.42
C VAL A 301 10.80 -19.44 -7.24
N MET A 302 10.93 -18.13 -7.07
CA MET A 302 12.02 -17.37 -7.66
C MET A 302 13.35 -17.73 -6.97
N GLY A 303 14.26 -18.29 -7.74
CA GLY A 303 15.60 -18.66 -7.28
C GLY A 303 16.57 -17.49 -7.25
N GLY A 304 17.83 -17.78 -6.90
CA GLY A 304 18.93 -16.81 -6.97
C GLY A 304 18.82 -15.68 -5.93
N ALA A 305 18.32 -15.96 -4.74
CA ALA A 305 18.12 -14.95 -3.69
C ALA A 305 19.37 -14.11 -3.39
N GLY A 306 20.58 -14.70 -3.50
CA GLY A 306 21.83 -13.97 -3.28
C GLY A 306 22.02 -12.75 -4.18
N ARG A 307 21.49 -12.78 -5.41
CA ARG A 307 21.58 -11.67 -6.37
C ARG A 307 20.83 -10.41 -5.93
N TYR A 308 19.79 -10.60 -5.13
CA TYR A 308 18.92 -9.52 -4.63
C TYR A 308 19.28 -9.07 -3.22
N GLN A 309 20.17 -9.81 -2.52
CA GLN A 309 20.56 -9.46 -1.16
C GLN A 309 21.31 -8.14 -1.16
N VAL A 310 21.01 -7.29 -0.16
CA VAL A 310 21.69 -6.02 0.08
C VAL A 310 22.26 -6.00 1.51
N SER A 311 23.25 -5.13 1.74
CA SER A 311 23.92 -5.01 3.05
C SER A 311 23.09 -4.29 4.12
N GLY A 312 21.96 -3.66 3.73
CA GLY A 312 21.06 -2.96 4.65
C GLY A 312 19.86 -2.38 3.91
N ILE A 313 18.86 -1.97 4.69
CA ILE A 313 17.54 -1.56 4.17
C ILE A 313 17.59 -0.40 3.16
N PHE A 314 18.62 0.44 3.20
CA PHE A 314 18.83 1.54 2.25
C PHE A 314 20.03 1.33 1.33
N ALA A 315 20.70 0.18 1.40
CA ALA A 315 21.84 -0.11 0.53
C ALA A 315 21.38 -0.36 -0.91
N THR A 316 22.24 -0.04 -1.88
CA THR A 316 21.99 -0.21 -3.32
C THR A 316 23.06 -1.10 -3.93
N ASP A 317 23.50 -2.10 -3.19
CA ASP A 317 24.64 -2.96 -3.50
C ASP A 317 24.25 -4.40 -3.89
N CYS A 318 22.97 -4.66 -4.18
CA CYS A 318 22.60 -5.94 -4.78
C CYS A 318 23.19 -6.07 -6.19
N GLU A 319 23.45 -7.30 -6.62
CA GLU A 319 24.06 -7.60 -7.95
C GLU A 319 23.26 -6.98 -9.11
N VAL A 320 21.94 -6.84 -8.92
CA VAL A 320 21.02 -6.34 -9.96
C VAL A 320 20.71 -4.85 -9.83
N ALA A 321 21.44 -4.11 -8.99
CA ALA A 321 21.17 -2.70 -8.75
C ALA A 321 21.28 -1.84 -10.03
N ARG A 322 20.37 -0.88 -10.17
CA ARG A 322 20.30 0.11 -11.26
C ARG A 322 20.28 1.54 -10.75
N PHE A 323 20.20 1.72 -9.43
CA PHE A 323 19.99 3.02 -8.81
C PHE A 323 21.22 3.92 -8.94
N ALA A 324 21.08 5.03 -9.63
CA ALA A 324 22.12 6.05 -9.81
C ALA A 324 21.95 7.26 -8.87
N GLY A 325 20.78 7.41 -8.24
CA GLY A 325 20.51 8.50 -7.31
C GLY A 325 20.44 9.89 -7.94
N VAL A 326 20.31 9.96 -9.26
CA VAL A 326 20.31 11.23 -9.99
C VAL A 326 18.89 11.76 -10.10
N ASP A 327 18.65 12.98 -9.63
CA ASP A 327 17.46 13.76 -9.98
C ASP A 327 17.62 14.23 -11.43
N GLY A 328 17.53 13.30 -12.38
CA GLY A 328 17.76 13.56 -13.80
C GLY A 328 16.51 13.34 -14.63
N LEU A 329 15.84 14.45 -14.95
CA LEU A 329 14.92 14.57 -16.11
C LEU A 329 15.67 14.58 -17.46
N ALA A 330 16.95 14.18 -17.51
CA ALA A 330 17.79 14.26 -18.70
C ALA A 330 18.28 12.88 -19.13
N GLY A 331 17.38 12.10 -19.66
CA GLY A 331 17.65 10.90 -20.45
C GLY A 331 16.32 10.48 -21.03
N SER A 332 16.26 10.36 -22.36
CA SER A 332 15.12 9.76 -23.04
C SER A 332 14.86 8.38 -22.45
N LEU A 333 14.06 8.34 -21.41
CA LEU A 333 13.56 7.10 -20.85
C LEU A 333 12.43 6.65 -21.76
N ASP A 334 12.57 5.49 -22.37
CA ASP A 334 11.43 4.76 -22.86
C ASP A 334 10.56 4.45 -21.63
N ILE A 335 9.67 5.39 -21.30
CA ILE A 335 8.72 5.25 -20.21
C ILE A 335 7.74 4.18 -20.67
N ILE A 336 7.81 3.03 -20.03
CA ILE A 336 6.75 2.04 -20.18
C ILE A 336 5.58 2.59 -19.37
N GLU A 337 4.61 3.19 -20.06
CA GLU A 337 3.28 3.30 -19.49
C GLU A 337 2.86 1.87 -19.16
N GLN A 338 2.66 1.59 -17.87
CA GLN A 338 2.06 0.30 -17.49
C GLN A 338 0.77 0.17 -18.30
N PRO A 339 0.58 -0.95 -19.02
CA PRO A 339 -0.69 -1.18 -19.65
C PRO A 339 -1.75 -1.06 -18.55
N THR A 340 -2.63 -0.08 -18.72
CA THR A 340 -3.81 0.07 -17.89
C THR A 340 -4.53 -1.27 -17.98
N ASP A 341 -4.40 -2.04 -16.91
CA ASP A 341 -5.09 -3.31 -16.65
C ASP A 341 -5.11 -4.29 -17.85
N ALA A 342 -4.29 -5.33 -17.74
CA ALA A 342 -4.46 -6.49 -18.59
C ALA A 342 -5.93 -6.93 -18.50
N LEU A 343 -6.67 -6.79 -19.61
CA LEU A 343 -8.06 -7.23 -19.70
C LEU A 343 -8.08 -8.75 -19.53
N CYS A 344 -8.26 -9.18 -18.31
CA CYS A 344 -8.39 -10.58 -17.98
C CYS A 344 -9.85 -10.98 -18.16
N GLY A 345 -10.17 -11.73 -19.20
CA GLY A 345 -11.48 -12.31 -19.44
C GLY A 345 -11.53 -13.78 -19.00
N SER A 346 -12.68 -14.23 -18.50
CA SER A 346 -12.92 -15.66 -18.29
C SER A 346 -12.96 -16.35 -19.65
N GLY A 347 -11.97 -17.24 -19.92
CA GLY A 347 -12.00 -18.08 -21.09
C GLY A 347 -13.27 -18.93 -21.13
N LYS A 348 -13.91 -19.06 -22.30
CA LYS A 348 -15.01 -20.00 -22.51
C LYS A 348 -14.49 -21.42 -22.22
N GLY A 349 -14.90 -22.00 -21.08
CA GLY A 349 -14.61 -23.39 -20.77
C GLY A 349 -13.93 -23.64 -19.43
N GLY A 350 -14.30 -22.95 -18.37
CA GLY A 350 -14.08 -23.34 -16.98
C GLY A 350 -12.61 -23.50 -16.56
N ALA A 351 -12.15 -22.68 -15.64
CA ALA A 351 -10.88 -22.69 -14.95
C ALA A 351 -9.71 -21.96 -15.65
N GLY A 352 -9.65 -20.65 -15.47
CA GLY A 352 -8.46 -19.85 -15.76
C GLY A 352 -8.80 -18.45 -16.23
N LEU A 353 -8.15 -17.43 -15.64
CA LEU A 353 -8.14 -16.08 -16.18
C LEU A 353 -7.12 -16.03 -17.30
N VAL A 354 -7.55 -15.72 -18.52
CA VAL A 354 -6.64 -15.46 -19.65
C VAL A 354 -6.52 -13.95 -19.79
N CYS A 355 -5.33 -13.42 -19.49
CA CYS A 355 -5.01 -12.02 -19.71
C CYS A 355 -4.37 -11.85 -21.08
N LYS A 356 -4.93 -10.99 -21.95
CA LYS A 356 -4.24 -10.58 -23.19
C LYS A 356 -3.47 -9.29 -22.91
N LYS A 357 -2.22 -9.29 -23.36
CA LYS A 357 -1.39 -8.08 -23.49
C LYS A 357 -1.99 -7.11 -24.50
#